data_0a3d04e6042801bb3302696cc9ca5df6
#
_entry.id   0a3d04e6042801bb3302696cc9ca5df6
#
_cell.length_a   1.000
_cell.length_b   1.000
_cell.length_c   1.000
_cell.angle_alpha   90.00
_cell.angle_beta   90.00
_cell.angle_gamma   90.00
#
_symmetry.space_group_name_H-M   'P 1'
#
loop_
_entity.id
_entity.type
_entity.pdbx_description
1 polymer ?
#
loop_
_entity_poly.entity_id
_entity_poly.type
_entity_poly.pdbx_seq_one_letter_code
_entity_poly.pdbx_strand_id
1 'polypeptide(L)'
;YAPNMMELASRDVVSRSEQTEIDEGRGIDGCVLLDCRHLGEQVIREKLSQILEIARDFAGVDIRKEPIPIQPGMHYQMGGIKTDINGLTAVPGLYAAGECACVSVHGGNRLGANSLLDTLVFGRRSGEHASDQVKKKSFASVTDASADSDLANIRRLLKNDDAGEMFGRVRQELGQTMDKHLAVYRNQQGMEEALAKVRELKERYRQVRVQDKGKTFNTNLIFTLELGFMLDCAE
;
A
#
# COMPACT_ATOMS: atom_id res chain seq x y z
N TYR A 1 10.95 20.14 -16.61
CA TYR A 1 10.83 19.73 -15.24
C TYR A 1 12.17 19.62 -14.50
N ALA A 2 13.15 18.89 -15.04
CA ALA A 2 14.48 18.72 -14.44
C ALA A 2 15.57 18.80 -15.51
N PRO A 3 15.90 19.97 -16.03
CA PRO A 3 16.71 20.12 -17.24
C PRO A 3 18.13 19.55 -17.14
N ASN A 4 18.66 19.41 -15.92
CA ASN A 4 20.02 18.87 -15.71
C ASN A 4 20.04 17.37 -15.41
N MET A 5 18.99 16.82 -14.83
CA MET A 5 18.95 15.43 -14.36
C MET A 5 17.96 14.58 -15.18
N MET A 6 17.05 15.21 -15.89
CA MET A 6 16.02 14.54 -16.72
C MET A 6 15.33 13.40 -15.94
N GLU A 7 15.27 12.22 -16.52
CA GLU A 7 14.71 11.00 -15.92
C GLU A 7 15.50 10.47 -14.71
N LEU A 8 16.70 10.96 -14.47
CA LEU A 8 17.52 10.65 -13.30
C LEU A 8 17.28 11.59 -12.11
N ALA A 9 16.32 12.50 -12.22
CA ALA A 9 15.89 13.35 -11.11
C ALA A 9 15.32 12.51 -9.97
N SER A 10 15.18 13.13 -8.78
CA SER A 10 14.59 12.45 -7.63
C SER A 10 13.16 11.98 -7.94
N ARG A 11 12.74 10.88 -7.34
CA ARG A 11 11.45 10.23 -7.63
C ARG A 11 10.25 11.16 -7.48
N ASP A 12 10.29 12.04 -6.49
CA ASP A 12 9.24 13.03 -6.27
C ASP A 12 9.14 14.06 -7.41
N VAL A 13 10.27 14.46 -8.00
CA VAL A 13 10.28 15.35 -9.17
C VAL A 13 9.73 14.63 -10.40
N VAL A 14 10.19 13.42 -10.65
CA VAL A 14 9.72 12.59 -11.79
C VAL A 14 8.23 12.33 -11.68
N SER A 15 7.73 11.86 -10.54
CA SER A 15 6.30 11.56 -10.34
C SER A 15 5.41 12.81 -10.51
N ARG A 16 5.84 13.97 -10.00
CA ARG A 16 5.11 15.22 -10.22
C ARG A 16 5.10 15.63 -11.69
N SER A 17 6.18 15.42 -12.39
CA SER A 17 6.27 15.73 -13.81
C SER A 17 5.34 14.85 -14.64
N GLU A 18 5.37 13.54 -14.39
CA GLU A 18 4.49 12.56 -15.03
C GLU A 18 3.01 12.89 -14.76
N GLN A 19 2.66 13.16 -13.50
CA GLN A 19 1.29 13.52 -13.14
C GLN A 19 0.84 14.82 -13.80
N THR A 20 1.72 15.81 -13.89
CA THR A 20 1.41 17.08 -14.60
C THR A 20 1.12 16.83 -16.08
N GLU A 21 1.91 16.00 -16.76
CA GLU A 21 1.67 15.65 -18.17
C GLU A 21 0.32 14.96 -18.37
N ILE A 22 -0.05 14.08 -17.44
CA ILE A 22 -1.33 13.38 -17.44
C ILE A 22 -2.48 14.37 -17.20
N ASP A 23 -2.40 15.20 -16.17
CA ASP A 23 -3.46 16.14 -15.76
C ASP A 23 -3.71 17.23 -16.81
N GLU A 24 -2.66 17.65 -17.53
CA GLU A 24 -2.75 18.64 -18.62
C GLU A 24 -3.15 18.00 -19.98
N GLY A 25 -3.46 16.70 -19.99
CA GLY A 25 -3.97 16.00 -21.17
C GLY A 25 -2.91 15.69 -22.24
N ARG A 26 -1.62 15.74 -21.90
CA ARG A 26 -0.53 15.33 -22.81
C ARG A 26 -0.18 13.85 -22.66
N GLY A 27 -0.78 13.16 -21.70
CA GLY A 27 -0.71 11.71 -21.56
C GLY A 27 -1.55 10.97 -22.60
N ILE A 28 -1.34 9.66 -22.68
CA ILE A 28 -2.09 8.74 -23.54
C ILE A 28 -2.83 7.76 -22.62
N ASP A 29 -4.15 7.74 -22.69
CA ASP A 29 -5.00 6.87 -21.85
C ASP A 29 -4.69 6.95 -20.34
N GLY A 30 -4.41 8.16 -19.84
CA GLY A 30 -4.05 8.40 -18.42
C GLY A 30 -2.63 7.99 -18.04
N CYS A 31 -1.77 7.73 -19.01
CA CYS A 31 -0.37 7.32 -18.82
C CYS A 31 0.59 8.26 -19.54
N VAL A 32 1.85 8.25 -19.12
CA VAL A 32 3.00 8.70 -19.93
C VAL A 32 3.76 7.50 -20.48
N LEU A 33 4.61 7.71 -21.46
CA LEU A 33 5.30 6.63 -22.16
C LEU A 33 6.77 6.56 -21.73
N LEU A 34 7.19 5.43 -21.15
CA LEU A 34 8.59 5.13 -20.87
C LEU A 34 9.23 4.43 -22.08
N ASP A 35 10.15 5.10 -22.75
CA ASP A 35 10.84 4.57 -23.93
C ASP A 35 12.22 4.01 -23.60
N CYS A 36 12.36 2.69 -23.66
CA CYS A 36 13.61 1.98 -23.42
C CYS A 36 14.35 1.59 -24.71
N ARG A 37 13.80 1.85 -25.91
CA ARG A 37 14.35 1.38 -27.20
C ARG A 37 15.74 1.87 -27.51
N HIS A 38 16.10 3.07 -27.02
CA HIS A 38 17.41 3.68 -27.20
C HIS A 38 18.55 2.88 -26.54
N LEU A 39 18.25 2.01 -25.57
CA LEU A 39 19.26 1.18 -24.88
C LEU A 39 19.77 0.01 -25.75
N GLY A 40 19.01 -0.36 -26.76
CA GLY A 40 19.32 -1.50 -27.61
C GLY A 40 18.94 -2.87 -27.01
N GLU A 41 18.72 -3.83 -27.90
CA GLU A 41 18.17 -5.15 -27.54
C GLU A 41 19.07 -5.92 -26.53
N GLN A 42 20.38 -5.85 -26.71
CA GLN A 42 21.31 -6.58 -25.83
C GLN A 42 21.21 -6.09 -24.38
N VAL A 43 21.24 -4.77 -24.17
CA VAL A 43 21.15 -4.18 -22.82
C VAL A 43 19.82 -4.49 -22.18
N ILE A 44 18.73 -4.42 -22.94
CA ILE A 44 17.39 -4.76 -22.44
C ILE A 44 17.33 -6.21 -21.98
N ARG A 45 17.85 -7.16 -22.77
CA ARG A 45 17.86 -8.58 -22.42
C ARG A 45 18.72 -8.89 -21.19
N GLU A 46 19.89 -8.26 -21.06
CA GLU A 46 20.83 -8.53 -20.00
C GLU A 46 20.48 -7.84 -18.69
N LYS A 47 20.02 -6.59 -18.74
CA LYS A 47 19.85 -5.74 -17.56
C LYS A 47 18.38 -5.45 -17.19
N LEU A 48 17.46 -5.57 -18.14
CA LEU A 48 16.04 -5.27 -17.95
C LEU A 48 15.14 -6.47 -18.26
N SER A 49 15.64 -7.70 -18.13
CA SER A 49 14.91 -8.93 -18.43
C SER A 49 13.57 -9.00 -17.68
N GLN A 50 13.56 -8.66 -16.39
CA GLN A 50 12.33 -8.65 -15.59
C GLN A 50 11.32 -7.59 -16.10
N ILE A 51 11.78 -6.41 -16.47
CA ILE A 51 10.92 -5.36 -17.01
C ILE A 51 10.34 -5.80 -18.36
N LEU A 52 11.15 -6.44 -19.21
CA LEU A 52 10.68 -7.01 -20.48
C LEU A 52 9.57 -8.06 -20.26
N GLU A 53 9.73 -8.94 -19.29
CA GLU A 53 8.73 -9.96 -18.95
C GLU A 53 7.45 -9.34 -18.39
N ILE A 54 7.57 -8.44 -17.41
CA ILE A 54 6.44 -7.76 -16.79
C ILE A 54 5.66 -6.93 -17.81
N ALA A 55 6.35 -6.15 -18.65
CA ALA A 55 5.70 -5.34 -19.69
C ALA A 55 4.94 -6.22 -20.70
N ARG A 56 5.54 -7.33 -21.10
CA ARG A 56 4.88 -8.28 -22.01
C ARG A 56 3.67 -8.97 -21.37
N ASP A 57 3.81 -9.45 -20.14
CA ASP A 57 2.82 -10.31 -19.51
C ASP A 57 1.63 -9.51 -18.95
N PHE A 58 1.84 -8.25 -18.51
CA PHE A 58 0.79 -7.42 -17.93
C PHE A 58 0.29 -6.29 -18.85
N ALA A 59 1.14 -5.73 -19.69
CA ALA A 59 0.77 -4.66 -20.62
C ALA A 59 0.69 -5.10 -22.09
N GLY A 60 1.16 -6.30 -22.43
CA GLY A 60 1.23 -6.79 -23.80
C GLY A 60 2.29 -6.10 -24.66
N VAL A 61 3.26 -5.43 -24.02
CA VAL A 61 4.26 -4.54 -24.65
C VAL A 61 5.61 -5.20 -24.77
N ASP A 62 6.21 -5.18 -25.94
CA ASP A 62 7.64 -5.53 -26.17
C ASP A 62 8.49 -4.27 -26.10
N ILE A 63 9.12 -4.01 -24.96
CA ILE A 63 9.90 -2.79 -24.68
C ILE A 63 11.10 -2.57 -25.61
N ARG A 64 11.45 -3.57 -26.42
CA ARG A 64 12.46 -3.45 -27.48
C ARG A 64 11.93 -2.74 -28.73
N LYS A 65 10.59 -2.72 -28.90
CA LYS A 65 9.91 -2.24 -30.10
C LYS A 65 9.03 -1.03 -29.83
N GLU A 66 8.44 -0.96 -28.64
CA GLU A 66 7.47 0.05 -28.30
C GLU A 66 7.63 0.51 -26.85
N PRO A 67 7.20 1.75 -26.49
CA PRO A 67 7.32 2.26 -25.14
C PRO A 67 6.27 1.66 -24.23
N ILE A 68 6.58 1.64 -22.91
CA ILE A 68 5.69 1.15 -21.86
C ILE A 68 4.77 2.28 -21.39
N PRO A 69 3.45 2.11 -21.33
CA PRO A 69 2.58 3.04 -20.63
C PRO A 69 2.81 2.93 -19.11
N ILE A 70 3.14 4.06 -18.48
CA ILE A 70 3.36 4.16 -17.04
C ILE A 70 2.58 5.33 -16.46
N GLN A 71 2.28 5.23 -15.16
CA GLN A 71 1.70 6.32 -14.38
C GLN A 71 2.29 6.34 -12.97
N PRO A 72 2.31 7.49 -12.28
CA PRO A 72 2.70 7.54 -10.89
C PRO A 72 1.83 6.62 -10.02
N GLY A 73 2.45 5.91 -9.11
CA GLY A 73 1.76 5.01 -8.19
C GLY A 73 2.47 4.93 -6.84
N MET A 74 1.74 4.53 -5.81
CA MET A 74 2.30 4.27 -4.49
C MET A 74 3.32 3.14 -4.58
N HIS A 75 4.54 3.38 -4.11
CA HIS A 75 5.60 2.38 -4.09
C HIS A 75 5.99 1.96 -2.67
N TYR A 76 6.18 2.92 -1.78
CA TYR A 76 6.61 2.70 -0.40
C TYR A 76 6.02 3.78 0.53
N GLN A 77 5.52 3.35 1.68
CA GLN A 77 4.98 4.25 2.68
C GLN A 77 6.05 4.62 3.70
N MET A 78 6.43 5.90 3.74
CA MET A 78 7.19 6.44 4.85
C MET A 78 6.22 6.80 5.98
N GLY A 79 6.64 6.58 7.22
CA GLY A 79 5.74 6.72 8.37
C GLY A 79 5.27 5.37 8.88
N GLY A 80 4.07 5.29 9.43
CA GLY A 80 3.51 4.07 9.99
C GLY A 80 3.49 4.05 11.51
N ILE A 81 3.54 2.87 12.11
CA ILE A 81 3.49 2.67 13.56
C ILE A 81 4.76 3.25 14.21
N LYS A 82 4.60 4.26 15.07
CA LYS A 82 5.72 4.88 15.77
C LYS A 82 6.42 3.88 16.67
N THR A 83 7.72 3.71 16.50
CA THR A 83 8.56 2.81 17.29
C THR A 83 9.81 3.52 17.82
N ASP A 84 10.41 2.91 18.84
CA ASP A 84 11.80 3.22 19.20
C ASP A 84 12.80 2.49 18.26
N ILE A 85 14.09 2.68 18.53
CA ILE A 85 15.17 2.08 17.73
C ILE A 85 15.21 0.54 17.81
N ASN A 86 14.49 -0.08 18.74
CA ASN A 86 14.35 -1.53 18.88
C ASN A 86 13.00 -2.04 18.36
N GLY A 87 12.25 -1.22 17.66
CA GLY A 87 10.95 -1.59 17.13
C GLY A 87 9.83 -1.66 18.18
N LEU A 88 10.06 -1.25 19.43
CA LEU A 88 9.03 -1.26 20.45
C LEU A 88 8.06 -0.09 20.23
N THR A 89 6.76 -0.38 20.25
CA THR A 89 5.69 0.63 20.15
C THR A 89 5.31 1.19 21.52
N ALA A 90 4.40 2.16 21.55
CA ALA A 90 3.83 2.66 22.79
C ALA A 90 2.96 1.61 23.53
N VAL A 91 2.52 0.56 22.83
CA VAL A 91 1.76 -0.55 23.42
C VAL A 91 2.73 -1.60 23.96
N PRO A 92 2.75 -1.87 25.28
CA PRO A 92 3.70 -2.80 25.87
C PRO A 92 3.61 -4.21 25.26
N GLY A 93 4.74 -4.70 24.74
CA GLY A 93 4.84 -6.03 24.14
C GLY A 93 4.50 -6.07 22.64
N LEU A 94 4.04 -4.96 22.04
CA LEU A 94 3.83 -4.83 20.61
C LEU A 94 5.06 -4.22 19.95
N TYR A 95 5.52 -4.87 18.87
CA TYR A 95 6.66 -4.45 18.06
C TYR A 95 6.23 -4.25 16.61
N ALA A 96 6.92 -3.33 15.93
CA ALA A 96 6.80 -3.15 14.48
C ALA A 96 8.18 -2.88 13.88
N ALA A 97 8.44 -3.39 12.67
CA ALA A 97 9.68 -3.18 11.93
C ALA A 97 9.44 -3.26 10.43
N GLY A 98 10.27 -2.59 9.65
CA GLY A 98 10.12 -2.50 8.20
C GLY A 98 9.07 -1.47 7.77
N GLU A 99 8.49 -1.62 6.60
CA GLU A 99 7.62 -0.62 5.99
C GLU A 99 6.43 -0.18 6.86
N CYS A 100 5.87 -1.07 7.68
CA CYS A 100 4.76 -0.73 8.58
C CYS A 100 5.17 0.12 9.79
N ALA A 101 6.49 0.30 10.04
CA ALA A 101 7.03 0.96 11.21
C ALA A 101 7.63 2.34 10.89
N CYS A 102 7.46 3.28 11.80
CA CYS A 102 8.12 4.58 11.75
C CYS A 102 9.18 4.70 12.83
N VAL A 103 10.40 4.28 12.51
CA VAL A 103 11.60 4.55 13.33
C VAL A 103 12.27 5.89 12.94
N SER A 104 11.67 6.63 12.00
CA SER A 104 12.05 7.96 11.52
C SER A 104 13.35 8.03 10.68
N VAL A 105 13.80 6.90 10.11
CA VAL A 105 15.04 6.89 9.30
C VAL A 105 14.84 7.34 7.84
N HIS A 106 13.61 7.41 7.37
CA HIS A 106 13.32 7.73 5.97
C HIS A 106 12.87 9.18 5.74
N GLY A 107 12.45 9.88 6.79
CA GLY A 107 11.87 11.21 6.65
C GLY A 107 10.66 11.21 5.70
N GLY A 108 10.55 12.23 4.86
CA GLY A 108 9.48 12.35 3.86
C GLY A 108 9.81 11.72 2.50
N ASN A 109 11.06 11.27 2.27
CA ASN A 109 11.48 10.70 0.98
C ASN A 109 12.63 9.70 1.17
N ARG A 110 12.30 8.43 1.11
CA ARG A 110 13.24 7.32 1.32
C ARG A 110 14.31 7.27 0.21
N LEU A 111 15.57 7.08 0.60
CA LEU A 111 16.65 6.81 -0.34
C LEU A 111 16.51 5.42 -0.97
N GLY A 112 16.97 5.27 -2.21
CA GLY A 112 16.93 4.02 -2.96
C GLY A 112 17.52 2.84 -2.17
N ALA A 113 16.92 1.68 -2.27
CA ALA A 113 17.25 0.41 -1.59
C ALA A 113 17.14 0.41 -0.05
N ASN A 114 16.95 1.54 0.60
CA ASN A 114 16.86 1.60 2.07
C ASN A 114 15.62 0.91 2.67
N SER A 115 14.60 0.59 1.87
CA SER A 115 13.48 -0.23 2.33
C SER A 115 13.91 -1.63 2.76
N LEU A 116 14.76 -2.27 1.97
CA LEU A 116 15.28 -3.60 2.30
C LEU A 116 16.25 -3.53 3.50
N LEU A 117 17.07 -2.49 3.54
CA LEU A 117 18.00 -2.29 4.66
C LEU A 117 17.25 -2.05 5.97
N ASP A 118 16.21 -1.22 5.97
CA ASP A 118 15.33 -0.98 7.09
C ASP A 118 14.71 -2.29 7.61
N THR A 119 14.10 -3.06 6.73
CA THR A 119 13.50 -4.35 7.08
C THR A 119 14.49 -5.30 7.75
N LEU A 120 15.71 -5.41 7.23
CA LEU A 120 16.74 -6.29 7.77
C LEU A 120 17.28 -5.79 9.13
N VAL A 121 17.63 -4.51 9.21
CA VAL A 121 18.25 -3.93 10.41
C VAL A 121 17.26 -3.88 11.59
N PHE A 122 16.08 -3.29 11.35
CA PHE A 122 15.12 -3.13 12.45
C PHE A 122 14.31 -4.40 12.70
N GLY A 123 14.13 -5.26 11.71
CA GLY A 123 13.59 -6.61 11.93
C GLY A 123 14.48 -7.43 12.88
N ARG A 124 15.81 -7.42 12.65
CA ARG A 124 16.77 -8.06 13.56
C ARG A 124 16.76 -7.44 14.95
N ARG A 125 16.85 -6.10 15.06
CA ARG A 125 16.87 -5.40 16.35
C ARG A 125 15.60 -5.65 17.16
N SER A 126 14.44 -5.62 16.53
CA SER A 126 13.16 -5.89 17.20
C SER A 126 13.06 -7.33 17.68
N GLY A 127 13.53 -8.28 16.88
CA GLY A 127 13.59 -9.69 17.26
C GLY A 127 14.51 -9.96 18.44
N GLU A 128 15.73 -9.39 18.45
CA GLU A 128 16.67 -9.50 19.55
C GLU A 128 16.09 -8.91 20.84
N HIS A 129 15.56 -7.68 20.78
CA HIS A 129 14.97 -7.02 21.93
C HIS A 129 13.73 -7.77 22.46
N ALA A 130 12.81 -8.20 21.57
CA ALA A 130 11.65 -8.97 21.95
C ALA A 130 12.03 -10.29 22.63
N SER A 131 13.04 -11.01 22.09
CA SER A 131 13.56 -12.24 22.68
C SER A 131 14.05 -12.04 24.13
N ASP A 132 14.75 -10.95 24.39
CA ASP A 132 15.25 -10.64 25.73
C ASP A 132 14.12 -10.23 26.71
N GLN A 133 13.08 -9.59 26.20
CA GLN A 133 11.91 -9.24 27.02
C GLN A 133 11.07 -10.47 27.37
N VAL A 134 10.87 -11.39 26.43
CA VAL A 134 10.08 -12.62 26.64
C VAL A 134 10.70 -13.50 27.72
N LYS A 135 12.03 -13.60 27.80
CA LYS A 135 12.73 -14.37 28.84
C LYS A 135 12.39 -13.91 30.26
N LYS A 136 11.92 -12.67 30.42
CA LYS A 136 11.62 -12.03 31.71
C LYS A 136 10.13 -12.04 32.05
N LYS A 137 9.28 -12.64 31.19
CA LYS A 137 7.82 -12.60 31.32
C LYS A 137 7.23 -14.00 31.29
N SER A 138 6.16 -14.20 32.01
CA SER A 138 5.28 -15.36 31.86
C SER A 138 4.19 -15.07 30.82
N PHE A 139 3.57 -16.12 30.28
CA PHE A 139 2.40 -15.98 29.41
C PHE A 139 1.28 -15.23 30.16
N ALA A 140 0.70 -14.26 29.49
CA ALA A 140 -0.51 -13.62 29.99
C ALA A 140 -1.71 -14.58 29.84
N SER A 141 -2.64 -14.53 30.77
CA SER A 141 -3.91 -15.22 30.60
C SER A 141 -4.74 -14.50 29.54
N VAL A 142 -5.17 -15.22 28.53
CA VAL A 142 -6.14 -14.73 27.53
C VAL A 142 -7.49 -15.29 27.90
N THR A 143 -8.50 -14.41 28.01
CA THR A 143 -9.89 -14.83 28.28
C THR A 143 -10.62 -15.02 26.93
N ASP A 144 -11.62 -15.91 26.89
CA ASP A 144 -12.46 -16.10 25.72
C ASP A 144 -13.14 -14.80 25.28
N ALA A 145 -13.50 -13.94 26.25
CA ALA A 145 -14.07 -12.61 26.01
C ALA A 145 -13.16 -11.69 25.17
N SER A 146 -11.84 -11.91 25.15
CA SER A 146 -10.89 -11.10 24.36
C SER A 146 -11.13 -11.21 22.86
N ALA A 147 -11.73 -12.30 22.38
CA ALA A 147 -12.05 -12.53 20.97
C ALA A 147 -13.53 -12.30 20.61
N ASP A 148 -14.38 -12.04 21.59
CA ASP A 148 -15.85 -12.01 21.37
C ASP A 148 -16.28 -10.93 20.38
N SER A 149 -15.66 -9.75 20.40
CA SER A 149 -15.95 -8.66 19.48
C SER A 149 -15.60 -9.02 18.03
N ASP A 150 -14.45 -9.64 17.83
CA ASP A 150 -13.96 -10.03 16.49
C ASP A 150 -14.79 -11.18 15.94
N LEU A 151 -15.12 -12.16 16.78
CA LEU A 151 -16.03 -13.25 16.43
C LEU A 151 -17.42 -12.75 16.10
N ALA A 152 -17.95 -11.76 16.84
CA ALA A 152 -19.23 -11.14 16.54
C ALA A 152 -19.20 -10.41 15.19
N ASN A 153 -18.14 -9.69 14.87
CA ASN A 153 -17.95 -9.03 13.58
C ASN A 153 -17.89 -10.05 12.43
N ILE A 154 -17.10 -11.11 12.56
CA ILE A 154 -17.03 -12.20 11.56
C ILE A 154 -18.40 -12.84 11.36
N ARG A 155 -19.10 -13.16 12.43
CA ARG A 155 -20.46 -13.74 12.35
C ARG A 155 -21.45 -12.79 11.67
N ARG A 156 -21.36 -11.50 11.94
CA ARG A 156 -22.17 -10.47 11.26
C ARG A 156 -21.94 -10.48 9.77
N LEU A 157 -20.66 -10.41 9.33
CA LEU A 157 -20.29 -10.42 7.91
C LEU A 157 -20.75 -11.69 7.19
N LEU A 158 -20.65 -12.85 7.84
CA LEU A 158 -21.10 -14.12 7.28
C LEU A 158 -22.62 -14.27 7.23
N LYS A 159 -23.35 -13.59 8.13
CA LYS A 159 -24.82 -13.62 8.16
C LYS A 159 -25.48 -12.63 7.21
N ASN A 160 -24.75 -11.59 6.79
CA ASN A 160 -25.28 -10.61 5.85
C ASN A 160 -25.56 -11.30 4.50
N ASP A 161 -26.84 -11.63 4.28
CA ASP A 161 -27.30 -12.25 3.06
C ASP A 161 -27.87 -11.19 2.10
N ASP A 162 -27.72 -11.40 0.84
CA ASP A 162 -28.34 -10.83 -0.38
C ASP A 162 -28.54 -9.31 -0.56
N ALA A 163 -28.72 -8.50 0.47
CA ALA A 163 -29.03 -7.07 0.33
C ALA A 163 -27.79 -6.13 0.39
N GLY A 164 -26.62 -6.65 0.79
CA GLY A 164 -25.40 -5.85 0.94
C GLY A 164 -24.59 -5.75 -0.34
N GLU A 165 -23.80 -4.69 -0.43
CA GLU A 165 -22.83 -4.55 -1.55
C GLU A 165 -21.59 -5.43 -1.34
N MET A 166 -20.86 -5.67 -2.45
CA MET A 166 -19.63 -6.43 -2.43
C MET A 166 -18.47 -5.54 -1.95
N PHE A 167 -17.57 -6.14 -1.15
CA PHE A 167 -16.37 -5.44 -0.64
C PHE A 167 -15.54 -4.80 -1.77
N GLY A 168 -15.48 -5.44 -2.94
CA GLY A 168 -14.70 -4.97 -4.08
C GLY A 168 -15.14 -3.58 -4.59
N ARG A 169 -16.44 -3.26 -4.53
CA ARG A 169 -16.95 -1.93 -4.91
C ARG A 169 -16.48 -0.86 -3.92
N VAL A 170 -16.62 -1.11 -2.62
CA VAL A 170 -16.16 -0.19 -1.57
C VAL A 170 -14.65 0.01 -1.66
N ARG A 171 -13.87 -1.06 -1.87
CA ARG A 171 -12.42 -1.02 -2.06
C ARG A 171 -12.02 -0.20 -3.28
N GLN A 172 -12.72 -0.38 -4.40
CA GLN A 172 -12.45 0.38 -5.62
C GLN A 172 -12.68 1.88 -5.42
N GLU A 173 -13.79 2.26 -4.81
CA GLU A 173 -14.09 3.67 -4.52
C GLU A 173 -13.08 4.26 -3.51
N LEU A 174 -12.65 3.50 -2.51
CA LEU A 174 -11.58 3.92 -1.60
C LEU A 174 -10.29 4.21 -2.39
N GLY A 175 -9.83 3.27 -3.22
CA GLY A 175 -8.64 3.45 -4.05
C GLY A 175 -8.72 4.70 -4.93
N GLN A 176 -9.80 4.86 -5.67
CA GLN A 176 -10.03 6.03 -6.53
C GLN A 176 -10.03 7.35 -5.74
N THR A 177 -10.58 7.35 -4.52
CA THR A 177 -10.58 8.53 -3.65
C THR A 177 -9.17 8.86 -3.18
N MET A 178 -8.41 7.86 -2.75
CA MET A 178 -7.03 8.03 -2.29
C MET A 178 -6.12 8.49 -3.45
N ASP A 179 -6.24 7.90 -4.63
CA ASP A 179 -5.46 8.27 -5.81
C ASP A 179 -5.76 9.71 -6.25
N LYS A 180 -7.02 10.11 -6.21
CA LYS A 180 -7.43 11.45 -6.63
C LYS A 180 -6.98 12.54 -5.67
N HIS A 181 -7.05 12.31 -4.37
CA HIS A 181 -6.93 13.39 -3.37
C HIS A 181 -5.68 13.30 -2.49
N LEU A 182 -5.05 12.12 -2.37
CA LEU A 182 -3.93 11.88 -1.46
C LEU A 182 -2.68 11.31 -2.15
N ALA A 183 -2.68 11.15 -3.48
CA ALA A 183 -1.51 10.66 -4.20
C ALA A 183 -0.43 11.75 -4.39
N VAL A 184 -0.11 12.10 -5.62
CA VAL A 184 1.03 12.99 -5.96
C VAL A 184 0.80 14.43 -5.50
N TYR A 185 -0.40 14.97 -5.74
CA TYR A 185 -0.79 16.34 -5.35
C TYR A 185 -1.86 16.32 -4.27
N ARG A 186 -1.66 17.15 -3.24
CA ARG A 186 -2.57 17.25 -2.09
C ARG A 186 -2.88 18.70 -1.78
N ASN A 187 -4.13 18.97 -1.43
CA ASN A 187 -4.57 20.25 -0.95
C ASN A 187 -5.65 20.08 0.14
N GLN A 188 -5.92 21.13 0.88
CA GLN A 188 -6.86 21.10 2.00
C GLN A 188 -8.24 20.57 1.59
N GLN A 189 -8.82 21.14 0.53
CA GLN A 189 -10.14 20.75 0.05
C GLN A 189 -10.21 19.26 -0.34
N GLY A 190 -9.23 18.77 -1.10
CA GLY A 190 -9.18 17.37 -1.52
C GLY A 190 -9.06 16.42 -0.33
N MET A 191 -8.28 16.77 0.69
CA MET A 191 -8.17 15.98 1.91
C MET A 191 -9.48 15.94 2.69
N GLU A 192 -10.20 17.04 2.77
CA GLU A 192 -11.53 17.11 3.41
C GLU A 192 -12.57 16.27 2.66
N GLU A 193 -12.58 16.34 1.32
CA GLU A 193 -13.43 15.51 0.45
C GLU A 193 -13.10 14.01 0.63
N ALA A 194 -11.83 13.66 0.67
CA ALA A 194 -11.39 12.28 0.91
C ALA A 194 -11.84 11.76 2.27
N LEU A 195 -11.65 12.56 3.33
CA LEU A 195 -12.09 12.20 4.68
C LEU A 195 -13.61 11.97 4.75
N ALA A 196 -14.38 12.85 4.14
CA ALA A 196 -15.84 12.70 4.07
C ALA A 196 -16.23 11.41 3.34
N LYS A 197 -15.55 11.10 2.22
CA LYS A 197 -15.79 9.88 1.45
C LYS A 197 -15.38 8.62 2.20
N VAL A 198 -14.25 8.63 2.89
CA VAL A 198 -13.81 7.49 3.72
C VAL A 198 -14.84 7.20 4.81
N ARG A 199 -15.38 8.21 5.46
CA ARG A 199 -16.43 8.05 6.48
C ARG A 199 -17.72 7.47 5.88
N GLU A 200 -18.16 7.93 4.72
CA GLU A 200 -19.28 7.31 3.98
C GLU A 200 -19.00 5.84 3.69
N LEU A 201 -17.80 5.52 3.19
CA LEU A 201 -17.41 4.15 2.88
C LEU A 201 -17.36 3.25 4.13
N LYS A 202 -16.97 3.79 5.30
CA LYS A 202 -17.03 3.07 6.58
C LYS A 202 -18.47 2.72 6.98
N GLU A 203 -19.41 3.61 6.77
CA GLU A 203 -20.85 3.30 7.02
C GLU A 203 -21.33 2.22 6.03
N ARG A 204 -21.00 2.31 4.76
CA ARG A 204 -21.35 1.29 3.76
C ARG A 204 -20.71 -0.06 4.07
N TYR A 205 -19.45 -0.07 4.56
CA TYR A 205 -18.76 -1.30 4.96
C TYR A 205 -19.56 -2.11 6.02
N ARG A 206 -20.32 -1.45 6.87
CA ARG A 206 -21.20 -2.14 7.85
C ARG A 206 -22.25 -3.02 7.19
N GLN A 207 -22.61 -2.73 5.94
CA GLN A 207 -23.60 -3.45 5.15
C GLN A 207 -22.97 -4.40 4.09
N VAL A 208 -21.64 -4.46 4.05
CA VAL A 208 -20.94 -5.34 3.10
C VAL A 208 -21.29 -6.81 3.38
N ARG A 209 -21.50 -7.57 2.32
CA ARG A 209 -21.77 -9.01 2.37
C ARG A 209 -20.56 -9.83 1.94
N VAL A 210 -20.39 -10.98 2.58
CA VAL A 210 -19.47 -12.03 2.17
C VAL A 210 -20.26 -13.09 1.41
N GLN A 211 -19.97 -13.29 0.12
CA GLN A 211 -20.68 -14.29 -0.69
C GLN A 211 -20.25 -15.72 -0.35
N ASP A 212 -18.94 -15.94 -0.21
CA ASP A 212 -18.42 -17.24 0.15
C ASP A 212 -18.69 -17.50 1.64
N LYS A 213 -19.48 -18.52 1.92
CA LYS A 213 -19.80 -18.98 3.28
C LYS A 213 -18.94 -20.17 3.71
N GLY A 214 -17.95 -20.55 2.90
CA GLY A 214 -17.00 -21.62 3.20
C GLY A 214 -16.16 -21.31 4.43
N LYS A 215 -15.75 -22.38 5.12
CA LYS A 215 -14.92 -22.28 6.34
C LYS A 215 -13.42 -22.41 6.06
N THR A 216 -13.04 -22.78 4.84
CA THR A 216 -11.67 -23.07 4.44
C THR A 216 -11.33 -22.25 3.21
N PHE A 217 -10.18 -21.58 3.21
CA PHE A 217 -9.71 -20.74 2.10
C PHE A 217 -10.70 -19.66 1.66
N ASN A 218 -11.48 -19.12 2.59
CA ASN A 218 -12.45 -18.05 2.30
C ASN A 218 -11.73 -16.70 2.13
N THR A 219 -11.16 -16.49 0.94
CA THR A 219 -10.48 -15.23 0.58
C THR A 219 -11.45 -14.05 0.53
N ASN A 220 -12.74 -14.29 0.24
CA ASN A 220 -13.76 -13.26 0.24
C ASN A 220 -13.95 -12.67 1.65
N LEU A 221 -13.98 -13.51 2.69
CA LEU A 221 -14.03 -13.05 4.09
C LEU A 221 -12.74 -12.28 4.46
N ILE A 222 -11.57 -12.84 4.10
CA ILE A 222 -10.28 -12.19 4.44
C ILE A 222 -10.20 -10.81 3.82
N PHE A 223 -10.44 -10.66 2.53
CA PHE A 223 -10.42 -9.35 1.86
C PHE A 223 -11.49 -8.37 2.38
N THR A 224 -12.63 -8.89 2.85
CA THR A 224 -13.64 -8.06 3.50
C THR A 224 -13.14 -7.53 4.85
N LEU A 225 -12.47 -8.36 5.66
CA LEU A 225 -11.88 -7.92 6.94
C LEU A 225 -10.73 -6.93 6.71
N GLU A 226 -9.83 -7.20 5.75
CA GLU A 226 -8.76 -6.29 5.37
C GLU A 226 -9.29 -4.92 4.94
N LEU A 227 -10.39 -4.87 4.19
CA LEU A 227 -11.03 -3.61 3.81
C LEU A 227 -11.44 -2.78 5.03
N GLY A 228 -11.93 -3.42 6.10
CA GLY A 228 -12.22 -2.73 7.36
C GLY A 228 -10.99 -2.03 7.93
N PHE A 229 -9.86 -2.74 7.99
CA PHE A 229 -8.59 -2.17 8.46
C PHE A 229 -8.07 -1.08 7.51
N MET A 230 -8.20 -1.24 6.20
CA MET A 230 -7.84 -0.20 5.22
C MET A 230 -8.64 1.08 5.44
N LEU A 231 -9.93 0.98 5.70
CA LEU A 231 -10.80 2.14 5.99
C LEU A 231 -10.41 2.83 7.31
N ASP A 232 -10.00 2.07 8.32
CA ASP A 232 -9.52 2.63 9.60
C ASP A 232 -8.17 3.35 9.42
N CYS A 233 -7.28 2.81 8.60
CA CYS A 233 -5.99 3.46 8.30
C CYS A 233 -6.14 4.70 7.40
N ALA A 234 -7.20 4.77 6.59
CA ALA A 234 -7.44 5.88 5.66
C ALA A 234 -8.09 7.09 6.32
N GLU A 235 -8.79 6.95 7.45
CA GLU A 235 -9.41 8.03 8.22
C GLU A 235 -8.38 8.78 9.08
#